data_81d8bfe32930b4442114b5ae3dbc8727
#
_entry.id   81d8bfe32930b4442114b5ae3dbc8727
#
_cell.length_a   1.000
_cell.length_b   1.000
_cell.length_c   1.000
_cell.angle_alpha   90.00
_cell.angle_beta   90.00
_cell.angle_gamma   90.00
#
_symmetry.space_group_name_H-M   'P 1'
#
loop_
_entity.id
_entity.type
_entity.pdbx_description
1 polymer ?
#
loop_
_entity_poly.entity_id
_entity_poly.type
_entity_poly.pdbx_seq_one_letter_code
_entity_poly.pdbx_strand_id
1 'polypeptide(L)'
;LKPRSSRKYMVIQAGVSLFFVITSLFSAAHLVVSSWLVIGCFVIGYLVARHVFTAYEEDDPTFLSIVWGFLIAELGWASYHWVMAYDITPTLLLPMVSIIAALFGFVGVRFFDAKFHDEPLRKRLQAPVLFTIAVLAVLLIRELSVLFNYTS
;
A
#
# COMPACT_ATOMS: atom_id res chain seq x y z
N LEU A 1 22.00 2.58 17.33
CA LEU A 1 20.73 1.81 17.39
C LEU A 1 19.60 2.74 17.79
N LYS A 2 18.64 2.97 16.90
CA LYS A 2 17.44 3.75 17.21
C LYS A 2 16.56 2.97 18.20
N PRO A 3 15.98 3.62 19.22
CA PRO A 3 15.12 2.94 20.18
C PRO A 3 13.90 2.31 19.50
N ARG A 4 13.46 1.14 20.00
CA ARG A 4 12.34 0.34 19.43
C ARG A 4 11.04 1.14 19.24
N SER A 5 10.76 2.07 20.14
CA SER A 5 9.61 3.00 20.03
C SER A 5 9.69 3.88 18.78
N SER A 6 10.87 4.40 18.46
CA SER A 6 11.12 5.27 17.31
C SER A 6 10.84 4.57 15.97
N ARG A 7 11.19 3.27 15.82
CA ARG A 7 10.93 2.50 14.58
C ARG A 7 9.45 2.30 14.34
N LYS A 8 8.69 1.94 15.37
CA LYS A 8 7.22 1.77 15.25
C LYS A 8 6.54 3.04 14.77
N TYR A 9 6.92 4.20 15.31
CA TYR A 9 6.38 5.48 14.89
C TYR A 9 6.73 5.80 13.43
N MET A 10 7.98 5.56 13.01
CA MET A 10 8.39 5.78 11.62
C MET A 10 7.60 4.92 10.63
N VAL A 11 7.37 3.65 10.97
CA VAL A 11 6.60 2.73 10.14
C VAL A 11 5.12 3.14 10.06
N ILE A 12 4.51 3.50 11.19
CA ILE A 12 3.12 3.98 11.21
C ILE A 12 3.00 5.27 10.38
N GLN A 13 3.90 6.22 10.60
CA GLN A 13 3.94 7.47 9.83
C GLN A 13 4.09 7.21 8.33
N ALA A 14 4.99 6.30 7.94
CA ALA A 14 5.19 5.90 6.55
C ALA A 14 3.92 5.31 5.93
N GLY A 15 3.24 4.39 6.63
CA GLY A 15 2.00 3.79 6.17
C GLY A 15 0.84 4.79 6.03
N VAL A 16 0.68 5.66 7.02
CA VAL A 16 -0.33 6.73 6.99
C VAL A 16 -0.05 7.72 5.86
N SER A 17 1.22 8.12 5.68
CA SER A 17 1.63 9.02 4.59
C SER A 17 1.35 8.38 3.23
N LEU A 18 1.73 7.11 3.04
CA LEU A 18 1.46 6.37 1.80
C LEU A 18 -0.03 6.37 1.46
N PHE A 19 -0.87 6.02 2.43
CA PHE A 19 -2.32 5.98 2.25
C PHE A 19 -2.89 7.34 1.81
N PHE A 20 -2.58 8.41 2.56
CA PHE A 20 -3.13 9.72 2.25
C PHE A 20 -2.60 10.31 0.95
N VAL A 21 -1.32 10.12 0.64
CA VAL A 21 -0.73 10.66 -0.59
C VAL A 21 -1.26 9.93 -1.82
N ILE A 22 -1.41 8.59 -1.78
CA ILE A 22 -2.03 7.84 -2.88
C ILE A 22 -3.49 8.26 -3.05
N THR A 23 -4.24 8.38 -1.95
CA THR A 23 -5.64 8.84 -2.02
C THR A 23 -5.75 10.23 -2.64
N SER A 24 -4.89 11.18 -2.25
CA SER A 24 -4.85 12.53 -2.83
C SER A 24 -4.47 12.51 -4.30
N LEU A 25 -3.48 11.70 -4.70
CA LEU A 25 -3.02 11.57 -6.07
C LEU A 25 -4.15 11.04 -6.97
N PHE A 26 -4.89 10.04 -6.52
CA PHE A 26 -6.03 9.48 -7.26
C PHE A 26 -7.24 10.40 -7.28
N SER A 27 -7.48 11.17 -6.22
CA SER A 27 -8.53 12.21 -6.23
C SER A 27 -8.26 13.29 -7.28
N ALA A 28 -6.99 13.55 -7.60
CA ALA A 28 -6.57 14.47 -8.65
C ALA A 28 -6.33 13.77 -10.01
N ALA A 29 -6.60 12.48 -10.15
CA ALA A 29 -6.29 11.70 -11.35
C ALA A 29 -6.97 12.23 -12.63
N HIS A 30 -8.15 12.86 -12.50
CA HIS A 30 -8.85 13.49 -13.62
C HIS A 30 -8.14 14.74 -14.19
N LEU A 31 -7.18 15.31 -13.45
CA LEU A 31 -6.41 16.49 -13.84
C LEU A 31 -5.05 16.14 -14.48
N VAL A 32 -4.62 14.89 -14.37
CA VAL A 32 -3.27 14.47 -14.79
C VAL A 32 -3.32 13.30 -15.77
N VAL A 33 -2.35 13.25 -16.66
CA VAL A 33 -2.18 12.11 -17.57
C VAL A 33 -1.73 10.88 -16.75
N SER A 34 -2.18 9.68 -17.14
CA SER A 34 -1.87 8.41 -16.47
C SER A 34 -0.38 8.21 -16.18
N SER A 35 0.49 8.60 -17.12
CA SER A 35 1.95 8.47 -16.95
C SER A 35 2.48 9.25 -15.72
N TRP A 36 1.99 10.46 -15.49
CA TRP A 36 2.39 11.26 -14.33
C TRP A 36 1.86 10.67 -13.02
N LEU A 37 0.67 10.08 -13.07
CA LEU A 37 0.12 9.38 -11.91
C LEU A 37 0.98 8.16 -11.54
N VAL A 38 1.37 7.34 -12.53
CA VAL A 38 2.23 6.16 -12.33
C VAL A 38 3.61 6.57 -11.81
N ILE A 39 4.22 7.62 -12.38
CA ILE A 39 5.49 8.17 -11.88
C ILE A 39 5.31 8.67 -10.43
N GLY A 40 4.23 9.36 -10.13
CA GLY A 40 3.92 9.79 -8.76
C GLY A 40 3.81 8.62 -7.79
N CYS A 41 3.11 7.56 -8.17
CA CYS A 41 3.01 6.32 -7.39
C CYS A 41 4.39 5.70 -7.14
N PHE A 42 5.24 5.63 -8.19
CA PHE A 42 6.61 5.14 -8.04
C PHE A 42 7.41 5.96 -7.03
N VAL A 43 7.44 7.29 -7.20
CA VAL A 43 8.22 8.19 -6.33
C VAL A 43 7.77 8.08 -4.88
N ILE A 44 6.46 8.08 -4.64
CA ILE A 44 5.90 7.97 -3.30
C ILE A 44 6.22 6.61 -2.69
N GLY A 45 6.00 5.52 -3.43
CA GLY A 45 6.34 4.17 -3.00
C GLY A 45 7.82 4.02 -2.64
N TYR A 46 8.70 4.55 -3.50
CA TYR A 46 10.14 4.57 -3.27
C TYR A 46 10.53 5.34 -1.99
N LEU A 47 10.04 6.56 -1.82
CA LEU A 47 10.40 7.41 -0.68
C LEU A 47 9.94 6.82 0.65
N VAL A 48 8.70 6.31 0.68
CA VAL A 48 8.13 5.68 1.88
C VAL A 48 8.89 4.40 2.23
N ALA A 49 9.14 3.54 1.25
CA ALA A 49 9.91 2.31 1.44
C ALA A 49 11.34 2.60 1.91
N ARG A 50 12.02 3.58 1.30
CA ARG A 50 13.36 3.97 1.69
C ARG A 50 13.43 4.44 3.15
N HIS A 51 12.43 5.19 3.59
CA HIS A 51 12.33 5.63 4.98
C HIS A 51 12.20 4.42 5.94
N VAL A 52 11.38 3.44 5.58
CA VAL A 52 11.15 2.22 6.36
C VAL A 52 12.41 1.34 6.36
N PHE A 53 12.97 1.00 5.20
CA PHE A 53 14.14 0.10 5.11
C PHE A 53 15.39 0.68 5.76
N THR A 54 15.59 1.99 5.68
CA THR A 54 16.67 2.66 6.43
C THR A 54 16.44 2.58 7.95
N ALA A 55 15.19 2.57 8.41
CA ALA A 55 14.86 2.42 9.82
C ALA A 55 15.11 0.99 10.33
N TYR A 56 15.00 -0.02 9.47
CA TYR A 56 15.31 -1.43 9.76
C TYR A 56 16.78 -1.79 9.53
N GLU A 57 17.61 -0.84 9.07
CA GLU A 57 19.05 -1.06 8.82
C GLU A 57 19.30 -2.23 7.84
N GLU A 58 18.43 -2.35 6.79
CA GLU A 58 18.59 -3.36 5.76
C GLU A 58 19.87 -3.09 4.93
N ASP A 59 20.52 -4.17 4.47
CA ASP A 59 21.80 -4.11 3.76
C ASP A 59 21.71 -3.31 2.45
N ASP A 60 20.57 -3.43 1.73
CA ASP A 60 20.34 -2.76 0.44
C ASP A 60 19.02 -1.98 0.40
N PRO A 61 18.90 -0.90 1.21
CA PRO A 61 17.65 -0.16 1.33
C PRO A 61 17.24 0.53 0.02
N THR A 62 18.22 0.88 -0.83
CA THR A 62 17.96 1.53 -2.12
C THR A 62 17.31 0.57 -3.10
N PHE A 63 17.87 -0.64 -3.26
CA PHE A 63 17.33 -1.65 -4.16
C PHE A 63 15.91 -2.08 -3.74
N LEU A 64 15.72 -2.39 -2.47
CA LEU A 64 14.41 -2.76 -1.93
C LEU A 64 13.37 -1.65 -2.12
N SER A 65 13.79 -0.39 -1.99
CA SER A 65 12.90 0.77 -2.20
C SER A 65 12.52 0.93 -3.67
N ILE A 66 13.42 0.66 -4.60
CA ILE A 66 13.12 0.67 -6.04
C ILE A 66 12.09 -0.41 -6.36
N VAL A 67 12.30 -1.64 -5.88
CA VAL A 67 11.35 -2.74 -6.08
C VAL A 67 9.97 -2.38 -5.53
N TRP A 68 9.92 -1.81 -4.32
CA TRP A 68 8.65 -1.38 -3.72
C TRP A 68 8.00 -0.24 -4.51
N GLY A 69 8.79 0.72 -4.99
CA GLY A 69 8.32 1.80 -5.86
C GLY A 69 7.65 1.27 -7.12
N PHE A 70 8.25 0.26 -7.79
CA PHE A 70 7.67 -0.41 -8.94
C PHE A 70 6.35 -1.12 -8.60
N LEU A 71 6.28 -1.83 -7.46
CA LEU A 71 5.03 -2.48 -7.03
C LEU A 71 3.89 -1.47 -6.85
N ILE A 72 4.18 -0.33 -6.22
CA ILE A 72 3.17 0.74 -6.04
C ILE A 72 2.80 1.40 -7.37
N ALA A 73 3.76 1.55 -8.29
CA ALA A 73 3.50 2.08 -9.64
C ALA A 73 2.59 1.15 -10.46
N GLU A 74 2.85 -0.17 -10.44
CA GLU A 74 2.02 -1.18 -11.10
C GLU A 74 0.60 -1.20 -10.54
N LEU A 75 0.46 -1.17 -9.21
CA LEU A 75 -0.86 -1.05 -8.56
C LEU A 75 -1.56 0.24 -8.96
N GLY A 76 -0.82 1.35 -9.05
CA GLY A 76 -1.33 2.64 -9.49
C GLY A 76 -1.80 2.59 -10.95
N TRP A 77 -1.02 2.00 -11.84
CA TRP A 77 -1.38 1.83 -13.24
C TRP A 77 -2.64 0.96 -13.40
N ALA A 78 -2.67 -0.19 -12.75
CA ALA A 78 -3.82 -1.10 -12.79
C ALA A 78 -5.09 -0.40 -12.26
N SER A 79 -5.00 0.32 -11.14
CA SER A 79 -6.15 1.01 -10.54
C SER A 79 -6.63 2.20 -11.37
N TYR A 80 -5.75 2.85 -12.12
CA TYR A 80 -6.15 3.91 -13.05
C TYR A 80 -6.99 3.37 -14.20
N HIS A 81 -6.66 2.20 -14.74
CA HIS A 81 -7.37 1.59 -15.86
C HIS A 81 -8.63 0.85 -15.44
N TRP A 82 -8.68 0.32 -14.22
CA TRP A 82 -9.82 -0.43 -13.68
C TRP A 82 -10.55 0.34 -12.57
N VAL A 83 -10.71 1.62 -12.73
CA VAL A 83 -11.36 2.59 -11.82
C VAL A 83 -12.17 1.93 -10.69
N MET A 84 -11.49 1.38 -9.70
CA MET A 84 -12.11 0.86 -8.49
C MET A 84 -11.93 1.88 -7.38
N ALA A 85 -12.97 2.66 -7.13
CA ALA A 85 -12.99 3.67 -6.09
C ALA A 85 -14.33 3.63 -5.34
N TYR A 86 -14.27 3.97 -4.05
CA TYR A 86 -15.44 4.06 -3.19
C TYR A 86 -15.80 5.51 -2.94
N ASP A 87 -17.05 5.88 -3.22
CA ASP A 87 -17.57 7.20 -2.87
C ASP A 87 -17.80 7.26 -1.35
N ILE A 88 -16.93 8.00 -0.65
CA ILE A 88 -17.13 8.28 0.77
C ILE A 88 -18.04 9.49 0.94
N THR A 89 -17.81 10.51 0.13
CA THR A 89 -18.65 11.71 0.01
C THR A 89 -18.72 12.11 -1.45
N PRO A 90 -19.65 13.00 -1.86
CA PRO A 90 -19.73 13.50 -3.24
C PRO A 90 -18.43 14.11 -3.78
N THR A 91 -17.50 14.47 -2.88
CA THR A 91 -16.22 15.12 -3.23
C THR A 91 -15.00 14.27 -2.88
N LEU A 92 -15.17 13.13 -2.19
CA LEU A 92 -14.05 12.31 -1.72
C LEU A 92 -14.21 10.87 -2.21
N LEU A 93 -13.34 10.50 -3.14
CA LEU A 93 -13.17 9.15 -3.63
C LEU A 93 -12.06 8.45 -2.84
N LEU A 94 -12.32 7.25 -2.34
CA LEU A 94 -11.30 6.37 -1.77
C LEU A 94 -10.89 5.33 -2.80
N PRO A 95 -9.74 5.48 -3.45
CA PRO A 95 -9.29 4.51 -4.44
C PRO A 95 -8.92 3.19 -3.77
N MET A 96 -9.33 2.07 -4.37
CA MET A 96 -9.04 0.72 -3.86
C MET A 96 -7.51 0.48 -3.72
N VAL A 97 -6.72 1.10 -4.57
CA VAL A 97 -5.26 1.03 -4.52
C VAL A 97 -4.69 1.51 -3.18
N SER A 98 -5.28 2.54 -2.57
CA SER A 98 -4.83 3.03 -1.25
C SER A 98 -4.99 1.98 -0.17
N ILE A 99 -6.10 1.23 -0.20
CA ILE A 99 -6.37 0.13 0.72
C ILE A 99 -5.39 -1.01 0.46
N ILE A 100 -5.23 -1.42 -0.80
CA ILE A 100 -4.32 -2.50 -1.20
C ILE A 100 -2.87 -2.16 -0.81
N ALA A 101 -2.40 -0.95 -1.12
CA ALA A 101 -1.06 -0.50 -0.78
C ALA A 101 -0.83 -0.49 0.75
N ALA A 102 -1.82 -0.06 1.53
CA ALA A 102 -1.76 -0.08 2.99
C ALA A 102 -1.68 -1.52 3.54
N LEU A 103 -2.48 -2.46 2.98
CA LEU A 103 -2.46 -3.87 3.35
C LEU A 103 -1.12 -4.54 3.04
N PHE A 104 -0.57 -4.31 1.84
CA PHE A 104 0.77 -4.80 1.49
C PHE A 104 1.85 -4.21 2.38
N GLY A 105 1.78 -2.90 2.65
CA GLY A 105 2.67 -2.23 3.60
C GLY A 105 2.60 -2.86 4.99
N PHE A 106 1.39 -3.15 5.49
CA PHE A 106 1.19 -3.81 6.78
C PHE A 106 1.84 -5.20 6.84
N VAL A 107 1.64 -6.03 5.82
CA VAL A 107 2.27 -7.37 5.74
C VAL A 107 3.79 -7.24 5.64
N GLY A 108 4.29 -6.33 4.79
CA GLY A 108 5.72 -6.07 4.63
C GLY A 108 6.39 -5.68 5.94
N VAL A 109 5.79 -4.76 6.69
CA VAL A 109 6.30 -4.35 8.02
C VAL A 109 6.35 -5.52 8.98
N ARG A 110 5.33 -6.39 9.00
CA ARG A 110 5.32 -7.58 9.86
C ARG A 110 6.40 -8.59 9.47
N PHE A 111 6.67 -8.71 8.17
CA PHE A 111 7.77 -9.54 7.67
C PHE A 111 9.13 -9.03 8.17
N PHE A 112 9.43 -7.75 8.00
CA PHE A 112 10.69 -7.15 8.44
C PHE A 112 10.82 -7.14 9.97
N ASP A 113 9.73 -6.91 10.70
CA ASP A 113 9.74 -6.98 12.18
C ASP A 113 10.06 -8.41 12.67
N ALA A 114 9.52 -9.43 12.00
CA ALA A 114 9.82 -10.83 12.32
C ALA A 114 11.28 -11.21 11.99
N LYS A 115 11.78 -10.81 10.81
CA LYS A 115 13.17 -11.00 10.39
C LYS A 115 14.14 -10.34 11.36
N PHE A 116 13.85 -9.11 11.78
CA PHE A 116 14.70 -8.35 12.69
C PHE A 116 14.81 -8.95 14.11
N HIS A 117 13.80 -9.71 14.56
CA HIS A 117 13.76 -10.33 15.87
C HIS A 117 14.08 -11.82 15.85
N ASP A 118 14.54 -12.39 14.74
CA ASP A 118 14.80 -13.83 14.54
C ASP A 118 13.61 -14.72 14.96
N GLU A 119 12.38 -14.20 14.83
CA GLU A 119 11.17 -14.92 15.17
C GLU A 119 10.69 -15.79 13.99
N PRO A 120 10.01 -16.93 14.26
CA PRO A 120 9.52 -17.78 13.20
C PRO A 120 8.47 -17.05 12.36
N LEU A 121 8.82 -16.74 11.12
CA LEU A 121 8.02 -15.99 10.13
C LEU A 121 6.57 -16.51 10.05
N ARG A 122 6.40 -17.85 10.05
CA ARG A 122 5.07 -18.48 9.97
C ARG A 122 4.12 -17.99 11.07
N LYS A 123 4.58 -17.92 12.30
CA LYS A 123 3.73 -17.51 13.44
C LYS A 123 3.37 -16.01 13.38
N ARG A 124 4.32 -15.18 12.98
CA ARG A 124 4.14 -13.72 12.93
C ARG A 124 3.34 -13.25 11.70
N LEU A 125 3.47 -13.96 10.57
CA LEU A 125 2.81 -13.57 9.33
C LEU A 125 1.42 -14.18 9.15
N GLN A 126 1.11 -15.29 9.80
CA GLN A 126 -0.17 -15.98 9.60
C GLN A 126 -1.38 -15.07 9.83
N ALA A 127 -1.45 -14.37 10.95
CA ALA A 127 -2.59 -13.49 11.25
C ALA A 127 -2.64 -12.25 10.32
N PRO A 128 -1.57 -11.49 10.06
CA PRO A 128 -1.57 -10.38 9.11
C PRO A 128 -1.94 -10.80 7.69
N VAL A 129 -1.42 -11.93 7.21
CA VAL A 129 -1.73 -12.44 5.86
C VAL A 129 -3.19 -12.88 5.76
N LEU A 130 -3.71 -13.63 6.74
CA LEU A 130 -5.12 -14.02 6.77
C LEU A 130 -6.04 -12.79 6.82
N PHE A 131 -5.70 -11.79 7.63
CA PHE A 131 -6.46 -10.54 7.67
C PHE A 131 -6.46 -9.83 6.31
N THR A 132 -5.29 -9.72 5.67
CA THR A 132 -5.16 -9.11 4.34
C THR A 132 -5.99 -9.85 3.30
N ILE A 133 -5.90 -11.19 3.27
CA ILE A 133 -6.70 -12.03 2.36
C ILE A 133 -8.20 -11.83 2.62
N ALA A 134 -8.63 -11.81 3.88
CA ALA A 134 -10.04 -11.61 4.22
C ALA A 134 -10.55 -10.24 3.75
N VAL A 135 -9.79 -9.17 3.95
CA VAL A 135 -10.17 -7.83 3.48
C VAL A 135 -10.22 -7.80 1.95
N LEU A 136 -9.21 -8.33 1.25
CA LEU A 136 -9.19 -8.38 -0.22
C LEU A 136 -10.36 -9.21 -0.77
N ALA A 137 -10.71 -10.33 -0.12
CA ALA A 137 -11.87 -11.14 -0.51
C ALA A 137 -13.19 -10.37 -0.37
N VAL A 138 -13.37 -9.62 0.72
CA VAL A 138 -14.57 -8.78 0.91
C VAL A 138 -14.65 -7.69 -0.17
N LEU A 139 -13.53 -7.04 -0.47
CA LEU A 139 -13.49 -6.02 -1.53
C LEU A 139 -13.84 -6.63 -2.88
N LEU A 140 -13.28 -7.79 -3.22
CA LEU A 140 -13.55 -8.48 -4.48
C LEU A 140 -15.00 -8.92 -4.61
N ILE A 141 -15.59 -9.50 -3.54
CA ILE A 141 -17.00 -9.92 -3.53
C ILE A 141 -17.92 -8.72 -3.78
N ARG A 142 -17.62 -7.59 -3.15
CA ARG A 142 -18.37 -6.35 -3.38
C ARG A 142 -18.31 -5.90 -4.83
N GLU A 143 -17.14 -5.86 -5.44
CA GLU A 143 -16.98 -5.47 -6.85
C GLU A 143 -17.74 -6.41 -7.79
N LEU A 144 -17.64 -7.73 -7.55
CA LEU A 144 -18.42 -8.71 -8.32
C LEU A 144 -19.92 -8.51 -8.17
N SER A 145 -20.42 -8.22 -6.97
CA SER A 145 -21.86 -7.98 -6.74
C SER A 145 -22.36 -6.74 -7.49
N VAL A 146 -21.54 -5.69 -7.57
CA VAL A 146 -21.87 -4.48 -8.35
C VAL A 146 -21.94 -4.82 -9.84
N LEU A 147 -20.98 -5.56 -10.38
CA LEU A 147 -20.97 -5.98 -11.79
C LEU A 147 -22.19 -6.82 -12.15
N PHE A 148 -22.59 -7.77 -11.30
CA PHE A 148 -23.78 -8.59 -11.54
C PHE A 148 -25.07 -7.78 -11.53
N ASN A 149 -25.19 -6.76 -10.68
CA ASN A 149 -26.37 -5.90 -10.62
C ASN A 149 -26.48 -4.95 -11.83
N TYR A 150 -25.38 -4.66 -12.53
CA TYR A 150 -25.41 -3.84 -13.76
C TYR A 150 -25.77 -4.66 -15.03
N THR A 151 -25.68 -5.99 -14.97
CA THR A 151 -25.91 -6.88 -16.11
C THR A 151 -27.32 -7.54 -16.07
N SER A 152 -28.04 -7.38 -15.01
CA SER A 152 -29.44 -7.83 -14.82
C SER A 152 -30.43 -6.69 -15.04
#